data_2aa5a9ac4f26aa637834270b98a48308
#
_entry.id   2aa5a9ac4f26aa637834270b98a48308
#
_cell.length_a   1.000
_cell.length_b   1.000
_cell.length_c   1.000
_cell.angle_alpha   90.00
_cell.angle_beta   90.00
_cell.angle_gamma   90.00
#
_symmetry.space_group_name_H-M   'P 1'
#
loop_
_entity.id
_entity.type
_entity.pdbx_description
1 polymer ?
#
loop_
_entity_poly.entity_id
_entity_poly.type
_entity_poly.pdbx_seq_one_letter_code
_entity_poly.pdbx_strand_id
1 'polypeptide(L)'
;AWLARDPRYTQIDWDELIRQNRMAGGHAVYALEDRVERLCNLAFDASFATEADARLTLRYGVSLRRENTRSYKQMRDLLGAGYVTDIDRFLIDDDTYGNLLQNDLRHPGRTVREGDRFGYDYALTLRGAALRLQADYRSDRFRADLSVVLGSDAVSRRGYYEKELFPGGQSYGPSRVMRFTPYTLKAAAGWAFSPRRYIEIAAAAAARTPRAGDLFFQPLYNNRTVDNPVPERIYAAELNCRLTGPVVDFQAAFFAAMTLDGIETRTYYDDMASVYCDMAVTGVGRMSCGAEAAADIRLSYRWLLSLAASAGRYEYIRDPRVTVLSDVDNSAVDVQAVSRMGGCETGGAPQLTALAEIAWFGPKGWGCRASAGYAGRRYVEPMPLRRTDRIAGQGGITREFFDAFTRQERLPDAFTLDAALFKSFRFERSRLTASLMLRNLTGEADTVYGGYESLRVRRIRPGDDTLYAPHASRCTYAWPRSFYLTISYRF
;
A
#
# COMPACT_ATOMS: atom_id res chain seq x y z
N ALA A 1 -17.03 3.22 28.45
CA ALA A 1 -18.13 3.36 27.46
C ALA A 1 -17.83 2.66 26.16
N TRP A 2 -16.76 3.01 25.47
CA TRP A 2 -16.36 2.41 24.20
C TRP A 2 -16.09 0.91 24.29
N LEU A 3 -15.28 0.46 25.28
CA LEU A 3 -15.03 -0.97 25.55
C LEU A 3 -16.30 -1.73 25.99
N ALA A 4 -17.25 -1.04 26.62
CA ALA A 4 -18.55 -1.62 26.99
C ALA A 4 -19.53 -1.69 25.82
N ARG A 5 -19.15 -1.24 24.63
CA ARG A 5 -20.00 -1.15 23.42
C ARG A 5 -21.32 -0.40 23.67
N ASP A 6 -21.29 0.63 24.53
CA ASP A 6 -22.46 1.45 24.81
C ASP A 6 -22.88 2.20 23.52
N PRO A 7 -24.10 1.98 22.99
CA PRO A 7 -24.54 2.56 21.72
C PRO A 7 -24.44 4.09 21.68
N ARG A 8 -24.60 4.76 22.81
CA ARG A 8 -24.50 6.24 22.91
C ARG A 8 -23.12 6.78 22.54
N TYR A 9 -22.08 5.92 22.55
CA TYR A 9 -20.69 6.30 22.21
C TYR A 9 -20.14 5.54 21.01
N THR A 10 -20.80 4.45 20.59
CA THR A 10 -20.34 3.59 19.51
C THR A 10 -21.18 3.71 18.24
N GLN A 11 -22.33 4.36 18.34
CA GLN A 11 -23.25 4.61 17.23
C GLN A 11 -23.42 6.11 17.00
N ILE A 12 -23.70 6.48 15.74
CA ILE A 12 -24.05 7.86 15.38
C ILE A 12 -25.53 8.07 15.72
N ASP A 13 -25.82 9.13 16.47
CA ASP A 13 -27.20 9.57 16.72
C ASP A 13 -27.71 10.41 15.54
N TRP A 14 -28.24 9.73 14.54
CA TRP A 14 -28.75 10.36 13.30
C TRP A 14 -29.89 11.34 13.57
N ASP A 15 -30.77 11.03 14.52
CA ASP A 15 -31.92 11.89 14.86
C ASP A 15 -31.46 13.22 15.44
N GLU A 16 -30.43 13.19 16.27
CA GLU A 16 -29.83 14.40 16.84
C GLU A 16 -29.16 15.25 15.75
N LEU A 17 -28.41 14.66 14.80
CA LEU A 17 -27.79 15.39 13.71
C LEU A 17 -28.85 16.07 12.82
N ILE A 18 -29.94 15.36 12.49
CA ILE A 18 -31.04 15.88 11.70
C ILE A 18 -31.77 17.02 12.48
N ARG A 19 -31.95 16.85 13.79
CA ARG A 19 -32.58 17.88 14.63
C ARG A 19 -31.74 19.16 14.62
N GLN A 20 -30.44 19.07 14.80
CA GLN A 20 -29.53 20.23 14.77
C GLN A 20 -29.57 20.96 13.42
N ASN A 21 -29.55 20.22 12.31
CA ASN A 21 -29.68 20.80 10.98
C ASN A 21 -30.99 21.56 10.77
N ARG A 22 -32.13 21.02 11.26
CA ARG A 22 -33.43 21.68 11.19
C ARG A 22 -33.48 22.98 12.02
N MET A 23 -32.77 23.00 13.15
CA MET A 23 -32.68 24.20 14.00
C MET A 23 -31.78 25.30 13.40
N ALA A 24 -30.85 24.94 12.51
CA ALA A 24 -29.87 25.86 11.91
C ALA A 24 -30.43 26.73 10.74
N GLY A 25 -31.77 26.82 10.55
CA GLY A 25 -32.38 27.74 9.59
C GLY A 25 -32.11 27.42 8.12
N GLY A 26 -31.90 26.17 7.79
CA GLY A 26 -31.72 25.69 6.41
C GLY A 26 -30.27 25.48 5.97
N HIS A 27 -29.27 26.00 6.68
CA HIS A 27 -27.86 25.71 6.46
C HIS A 27 -27.46 24.42 7.20
N ALA A 28 -26.80 23.49 6.51
CA ALA A 28 -26.37 22.26 7.13
C ALA A 28 -25.17 22.46 8.08
N VAL A 29 -25.33 22.05 9.33
CA VAL A 29 -24.23 21.89 10.29
C VAL A 29 -23.50 20.56 10.02
N TYR A 30 -24.27 19.51 9.76
CA TYR A 30 -23.79 18.17 9.42
C TYR A 30 -24.31 17.78 8.02
N ALA A 31 -23.47 17.09 7.27
CA ALA A 31 -23.83 16.56 5.95
C ALA A 31 -23.05 15.27 5.69
N LEU A 32 -23.56 14.43 4.83
CA LEU A 32 -22.85 13.27 4.30
C LEU A 32 -22.22 13.63 2.96
N GLU A 33 -20.94 13.33 2.82
CA GLU A 33 -20.19 13.52 1.57
C GLU A 33 -19.72 12.19 1.01
N ASP A 34 -19.73 12.08 -0.31
CA ASP A 34 -19.01 11.02 -1.01
C ASP A 34 -17.68 11.56 -1.51
N ARG A 35 -16.59 10.83 -1.25
CA ARG A 35 -15.29 11.03 -1.89
C ARG A 35 -15.23 10.12 -3.09
N VAL A 36 -15.33 10.69 -4.27
CA VAL A 36 -15.45 9.95 -5.52
C VAL A 36 -14.15 9.96 -6.27
N GLU A 37 -13.70 8.79 -6.69
CA GLU A 37 -12.59 8.61 -7.60
C GLU A 37 -13.09 7.88 -8.86
N ARG A 38 -12.92 8.51 -10.02
CA ARG A 38 -13.30 7.96 -11.33
C ARG A 38 -12.06 7.72 -12.15
N LEU A 39 -11.74 6.46 -12.41
CA LEU A 39 -10.70 6.05 -13.32
C LEU A 39 -11.27 5.83 -14.73
N CYS A 40 -10.69 6.52 -15.71
CA CYS A 40 -10.87 6.24 -17.13
C CYS A 40 -9.53 5.81 -17.71
N ASN A 41 -9.44 4.55 -18.13
CA ASN A 41 -8.24 3.96 -18.73
C ASN A 41 -8.53 3.63 -20.19
N LEU A 42 -7.75 4.21 -21.10
CA LEU A 42 -7.74 3.88 -22.52
C LEU A 42 -6.39 3.27 -22.85
N ALA A 43 -6.41 2.05 -23.36
CA ALA A 43 -5.20 1.33 -23.77
C ALA A 43 -5.37 0.81 -25.19
N PHE A 44 -4.30 0.92 -25.98
CA PHE A 44 -4.15 0.27 -27.27
C PHE A 44 -2.89 -0.57 -27.23
N ASP A 45 -3.02 -1.85 -27.50
CA ASP A 45 -1.91 -2.79 -27.56
C ASP A 45 -1.95 -3.53 -28.89
N ALA A 46 -0.83 -3.49 -29.62
CA ALA A 46 -0.63 -4.31 -30.81
C ALA A 46 0.61 -5.17 -30.60
N SER A 47 0.47 -6.47 -30.76
CA SER A 47 1.56 -7.43 -30.62
C SER A 47 1.58 -8.42 -31.75
N PHE A 48 2.78 -8.79 -32.18
CA PHE A 48 3.06 -9.75 -33.23
C PHE A 48 3.99 -10.83 -32.69
N ALA A 49 3.82 -12.03 -33.16
CA ALA A 49 4.72 -13.15 -32.88
C ALA A 49 5.17 -13.77 -34.18
N THR A 50 6.45 -14.07 -34.28
CA THR A 50 7.09 -14.70 -35.46
C THR A 50 7.90 -15.89 -34.96
N GLU A 51 7.66 -17.06 -35.50
CA GLU A 51 8.51 -18.23 -35.33
C GLU A 51 9.72 -18.09 -36.26
N ALA A 52 10.89 -17.71 -35.70
CA ALA A 52 12.11 -17.57 -36.45
C ALA A 52 12.68 -18.95 -36.85
N ASP A 53 12.51 -19.93 -35.95
CA ASP A 53 12.72 -21.34 -36.23
C ASP A 53 11.86 -22.20 -35.27
N ALA A 54 11.98 -23.53 -35.31
CA ALA A 54 11.24 -24.48 -34.47
C ALA A 54 11.46 -24.29 -32.94
N ARG A 55 12.47 -23.53 -32.56
CA ARG A 55 12.88 -23.32 -31.15
C ARG A 55 12.84 -21.86 -30.72
N LEU A 56 12.80 -20.90 -31.62
CA LEU A 56 12.91 -19.48 -31.37
C LEU A 56 11.64 -18.74 -31.81
N THR A 57 10.92 -18.18 -30.85
CA THR A 57 9.78 -17.28 -31.09
C THR A 57 10.18 -15.86 -30.70
N LEU A 58 10.03 -14.93 -31.64
CA LEU A 58 10.19 -13.49 -31.41
C LEU A 58 8.81 -12.84 -31.27
N ARG A 59 8.65 -12.04 -30.25
CA ARG A 59 7.45 -11.21 -30.04
C ARG A 59 7.85 -9.75 -29.98
N TYR A 60 7.09 -8.91 -30.66
CA TYR A 60 7.31 -7.48 -30.67
C TYR A 60 5.96 -6.75 -30.68
N GLY A 61 5.93 -5.57 -30.12
CA GLY A 61 4.67 -4.84 -30.02
C GLY A 61 4.84 -3.42 -29.54
N VAL A 62 3.75 -2.69 -29.68
CA VAL A 62 3.61 -1.31 -29.19
C VAL A 62 2.41 -1.23 -28.28
N SER A 63 2.52 -0.40 -27.26
CA SER A 63 1.40 -0.06 -26.38
C SER A 63 1.29 1.45 -26.23
N LEU A 64 0.06 1.96 -26.26
CA LEU A 64 -0.29 3.34 -25.94
C LEU A 64 -1.29 3.30 -24.80
N ARG A 65 -1.11 4.16 -23.80
CA ARG A 65 -2.03 4.25 -22.66
C ARG A 65 -2.33 5.68 -22.27
N ARG A 66 -3.54 5.89 -21.79
CA ARG A 66 -3.96 7.12 -21.14
C ARG A 66 -4.82 6.75 -19.94
N GLU A 67 -4.32 7.05 -18.76
CA GLU A 67 -5.06 6.92 -17.51
C GLU A 67 -5.45 8.33 -17.04
N ASN A 68 -6.71 8.50 -16.69
CA ASN A 68 -7.23 9.75 -16.13
C ASN A 68 -8.03 9.40 -14.89
N THR A 69 -7.50 9.77 -13.73
CA THR A 69 -8.15 9.61 -12.43
C THR A 69 -8.67 10.96 -11.99
N ARG A 70 -9.99 11.13 -11.97
CA ARG A 70 -10.66 12.34 -11.48
C ARG A 70 -11.19 12.10 -10.08
N SER A 71 -10.75 12.93 -9.14
CA SER A 71 -11.12 12.87 -7.73
C SER A 71 -11.86 14.13 -7.33
N TYR A 72 -13.03 13.98 -6.68
CA TYR A 72 -13.85 15.08 -6.23
C TYR A 72 -14.71 14.68 -5.03
N LYS A 73 -15.19 15.67 -4.27
CA LYS A 73 -16.25 15.50 -3.29
C LYS A 73 -17.61 15.73 -3.93
N GLN A 74 -18.60 14.96 -3.50
CA GLN A 74 -20.00 15.12 -3.89
C GLN A 74 -20.89 15.12 -2.64
N MET A 75 -21.82 16.05 -2.57
CA MET A 75 -22.78 16.09 -1.49
C MET A 75 -23.75 14.92 -1.65
N ARG A 76 -23.81 14.07 -0.62
CA ARG A 76 -24.67 12.89 -0.64
C ARG A 76 -26.03 13.15 0.01
N ASP A 77 -26.01 13.75 1.21
CA ASP A 77 -27.23 13.97 2.00
C ASP A 77 -27.00 15.16 2.95
N LEU A 78 -27.92 16.08 2.96
CA LEU A 78 -27.90 17.27 3.82
C LEU A 78 -28.54 17.03 5.18
N LEU A 79 -28.96 15.80 5.50
CA LEU A 79 -29.57 15.41 6.76
C LEU A 79 -30.71 16.36 7.19
N GLY A 80 -31.61 16.67 6.23
CA GLY A 80 -32.78 17.50 6.45
C GLY A 80 -32.55 19.01 6.42
N ALA A 81 -31.34 19.48 6.08
CA ALA A 81 -31.07 20.88 5.75
C ALA A 81 -31.29 21.17 4.26
N GLY A 82 -31.28 22.44 3.85
CA GLY A 82 -31.49 22.87 2.47
C GLY A 82 -30.23 23.02 1.64
N TYR A 83 -29.10 23.37 2.26
CA TYR A 83 -27.83 23.64 1.60
C TYR A 83 -26.65 23.69 2.57
N VAL A 84 -25.43 23.67 2.02
CA VAL A 84 -24.17 24.02 2.70
C VAL A 84 -23.40 25.02 1.84
N THR A 85 -22.63 25.92 2.46
CA THR A 85 -21.73 26.83 1.74
C THR A 85 -20.42 26.11 1.44
N ASP A 86 -19.89 26.26 0.20
CA ASP A 86 -18.64 25.64 -0.26
C ASP A 86 -17.42 26.42 0.25
N ILE A 87 -17.13 26.24 1.52
CA ILE A 87 -16.00 26.86 2.22
C ILE A 87 -15.14 25.79 2.91
N ASP A 88 -13.88 26.11 3.19
CA ASP A 88 -13.02 25.26 4.00
C ASP A 88 -13.33 25.49 5.49
N ARG A 89 -14.08 24.57 6.06
CA ARG A 89 -14.53 24.65 7.45
C ARG A 89 -13.42 24.47 8.50
N PHE A 90 -12.26 23.97 8.10
CA PHE A 90 -11.10 23.84 8.99
C PHE A 90 -10.39 25.17 9.26
N LEU A 91 -10.65 26.18 8.43
CA LEU A 91 -10.07 27.52 8.57
C LEU A 91 -11.06 28.53 9.15
N ILE A 92 -12.26 28.12 9.56
CA ILE A 92 -13.19 29.00 10.26
C ILE A 92 -12.57 29.35 11.62
N ASP A 93 -12.51 30.65 11.93
CA ASP A 93 -11.97 31.19 13.18
C ASP A 93 -10.46 30.97 13.37
N ASP A 94 -9.70 30.64 12.29
CA ASP A 94 -8.26 30.58 12.34
C ASP A 94 -7.64 31.96 12.08
N ASP A 95 -7.26 32.64 13.15
CA ASP A 95 -6.65 33.98 13.10
C ASP A 95 -5.26 33.98 12.40
N THR A 96 -4.61 32.82 12.29
CA THR A 96 -3.26 32.69 11.71
C THR A 96 -3.28 32.89 10.20
N TYR A 97 -4.33 32.43 9.53
CA TYR A 97 -4.42 32.39 8.06
C TYR A 97 -5.47 33.34 7.48
N GLY A 98 -6.09 34.17 8.31
CA GLY A 98 -6.94 35.28 7.87
C GLY A 98 -8.21 34.86 7.14
N ASN A 99 -8.86 33.77 7.54
CA ASN A 99 -10.13 33.30 6.99
C ASN A 99 -10.11 33.00 5.47
N LEU A 100 -9.03 32.39 4.99
CA LEU A 100 -8.91 31.94 3.58
C LEU A 100 -9.83 30.74 3.30
N LEU A 101 -11.12 30.99 3.16
CA LEU A 101 -12.16 29.97 3.27
C LEU A 101 -12.66 29.40 1.95
N GLN A 102 -12.55 30.15 0.83
CA GLN A 102 -13.21 29.74 -0.40
C GLN A 102 -12.56 28.50 -1.02
N ASN A 103 -13.35 27.47 -1.24
CA ASN A 103 -12.92 26.29 -1.98
C ASN A 103 -12.79 26.56 -3.48
N ASP A 104 -13.56 27.54 -4.00
CA ASP A 104 -13.48 27.94 -5.41
C ASP A 104 -13.71 29.47 -5.56
N LEU A 105 -12.64 30.21 -5.77
CA LEU A 105 -12.68 31.68 -6.00
C LEU A 105 -13.45 32.05 -7.29
N ARG A 106 -13.67 31.13 -8.19
CA ARG A 106 -14.44 31.36 -9.41
C ARG A 106 -15.95 31.39 -9.14
N HIS A 107 -16.36 30.82 -8.02
CA HIS A 107 -17.74 30.75 -7.56
C HIS A 107 -17.80 30.99 -6.03
N PRO A 108 -17.43 32.20 -5.56
CA PRO A 108 -17.35 32.48 -4.13
C PRO A 108 -18.73 32.40 -3.48
N GLY A 109 -18.78 31.91 -2.26
CA GLY A 109 -20.01 31.77 -1.48
C GLY A 109 -21.04 30.80 -2.08
N ARG A 110 -20.62 29.91 -2.98
CA ARG A 110 -21.48 28.94 -3.63
C ARG A 110 -22.24 28.08 -2.62
N THR A 111 -23.56 27.99 -2.83
CA THR A 111 -24.39 27.01 -2.10
C THR A 111 -24.34 25.66 -2.78
N VAL A 112 -24.17 24.61 -1.98
CA VAL A 112 -24.08 23.21 -2.39
C VAL A 112 -25.32 22.47 -1.94
N ARG A 113 -25.91 21.72 -2.84
CA ARG A 113 -27.08 20.85 -2.62
C ARG A 113 -26.72 19.40 -2.87
N GLU A 114 -27.62 18.50 -2.56
CA GLU A 114 -27.44 17.07 -2.84
C GLU A 114 -27.16 16.82 -4.33
N GLY A 115 -26.13 16.02 -4.59
CA GLY A 115 -25.61 15.73 -5.92
C GLY A 115 -24.55 16.70 -6.43
N ASP A 116 -24.39 17.90 -5.84
CA ASP A 116 -23.39 18.87 -6.25
C ASP A 116 -21.96 18.44 -5.85
N ARG A 117 -21.00 18.78 -6.69
CA ARG A 117 -19.58 18.67 -6.32
C ARG A 117 -19.17 19.89 -5.52
N PHE A 118 -18.29 19.68 -4.54
CA PHE A 118 -17.81 20.75 -3.68
C PHE A 118 -16.43 20.40 -3.08
N GLY A 119 -15.86 21.32 -2.33
CA GLY A 119 -14.60 21.11 -1.61
C GLY A 119 -13.40 21.02 -2.52
N TYR A 120 -13.25 19.97 -3.32
CA TYR A 120 -12.21 19.81 -4.32
C TYR A 120 -12.71 19.05 -5.57
N ASP A 121 -12.10 19.35 -6.71
CA ASP A 121 -12.27 18.61 -7.97
C ASP A 121 -10.95 18.72 -8.77
N TYR A 122 -10.27 17.61 -9.02
CA TYR A 122 -9.04 17.56 -9.81
C TYR A 122 -8.92 16.24 -10.58
N ALA A 123 -8.04 16.23 -11.57
CA ALA A 123 -7.69 15.01 -12.27
C ALA A 123 -6.18 14.82 -12.36
N LEU A 124 -5.72 13.60 -12.18
CA LEU A 124 -4.36 13.15 -12.50
C LEU A 124 -4.40 12.41 -13.83
N THR A 125 -3.52 12.78 -14.75
CA THR A 125 -3.44 12.16 -16.07
C THR A 125 -2.05 11.59 -16.29
N LEU A 126 -1.98 10.29 -16.62
CA LEU A 126 -0.78 9.64 -17.12
C LEU A 126 -1.02 9.30 -18.60
N ARG A 127 -0.06 9.64 -19.48
CA ARG A 127 -0.01 9.24 -20.88
C ARG A 127 1.29 8.51 -21.10
N GLY A 128 1.23 7.34 -21.71
CA GLY A 128 2.40 6.52 -21.94
C GLY A 128 2.40 5.87 -23.32
N ALA A 129 3.60 5.66 -23.83
CA ALA A 129 3.87 4.84 -25.01
C ALA A 129 5.03 3.89 -24.69
N ALA A 130 4.97 2.66 -25.16
CA ALA A 130 6.06 1.70 -24.98
C ALA A 130 6.24 0.80 -26.20
N LEU A 131 7.50 0.42 -26.44
CA LEU A 131 7.92 -0.63 -27.36
C LEU A 131 8.30 -1.85 -26.55
N ARG A 132 7.91 -3.04 -27.01
CA ARG A 132 8.21 -4.33 -26.40
C ARG A 132 8.87 -5.25 -27.40
N LEU A 133 9.95 -5.89 -26.97
CA LEU A 133 10.66 -6.94 -27.68
C LEU A 133 10.83 -8.12 -26.74
N GLN A 134 10.57 -9.33 -27.22
CA GLN A 134 10.76 -10.55 -26.45
C GLN A 134 11.27 -11.66 -27.36
N ALA A 135 12.21 -12.45 -26.87
CA ALA A 135 12.72 -13.65 -27.51
C ALA A 135 12.54 -14.84 -26.58
N ASP A 136 11.83 -15.86 -27.02
CA ASP A 136 11.61 -17.10 -26.29
C ASP A 136 12.29 -18.24 -27.02
N TYR A 137 13.29 -18.84 -26.41
CA TYR A 137 13.97 -20.02 -26.93
C TYR A 137 13.59 -21.27 -26.15
N ARG A 138 13.23 -22.35 -26.82
CA ARG A 138 12.82 -23.62 -26.19
C ARG A 138 13.45 -24.80 -26.90
N SER A 139 14.13 -25.65 -26.16
CA SER A 139 14.53 -26.98 -26.57
C SER A 139 14.05 -28.03 -25.58
N ASP A 140 14.39 -29.30 -25.79
CA ASP A 140 13.94 -30.41 -24.96
C ASP A 140 14.29 -30.24 -23.48
N ARG A 141 15.46 -29.65 -23.17
CA ARG A 141 15.98 -29.50 -21.81
C ARG A 141 16.27 -28.06 -21.41
N PHE A 142 16.35 -27.13 -22.36
CA PHE A 142 16.74 -25.76 -22.10
C PHE A 142 15.66 -24.79 -22.54
N ARG A 143 15.39 -23.79 -21.70
CA ARG A 143 14.52 -22.63 -21.99
C ARG A 143 15.26 -21.36 -21.69
N ALA A 144 15.08 -20.35 -22.51
CA ALA A 144 15.60 -19.02 -22.24
C ALA A 144 14.60 -17.98 -22.74
N ASP A 145 14.39 -16.96 -21.95
CA ASP A 145 13.48 -15.86 -22.22
C ASP A 145 14.24 -14.54 -22.04
N LEU A 146 14.14 -13.64 -22.99
CA LEU A 146 14.65 -12.28 -22.91
C LEU A 146 13.54 -11.31 -23.27
N SER A 147 13.29 -10.32 -22.44
CA SER A 147 12.28 -9.30 -22.67
C SER A 147 12.81 -7.91 -22.40
N VAL A 148 12.59 -6.99 -23.34
CA VAL A 148 12.95 -5.57 -23.27
C VAL A 148 11.69 -4.75 -23.50
N VAL A 149 11.42 -3.81 -22.62
CA VAL A 149 10.38 -2.78 -22.78
C VAL A 149 11.03 -1.42 -22.61
N LEU A 150 10.80 -0.53 -23.55
CA LEU A 150 11.24 0.86 -23.50
C LEU A 150 10.02 1.76 -23.60
N GLY A 151 9.89 2.69 -22.68
CA GLY A 151 8.71 3.54 -22.58
C GLY A 151 9.02 5.03 -22.48
N SER A 152 7.97 5.82 -22.67
CA SER A 152 7.94 7.26 -22.40
C SER A 152 6.60 7.57 -21.75
N ASP A 153 6.66 8.13 -20.54
CA ASP A 153 5.47 8.50 -19.77
C ASP A 153 5.46 10.01 -19.50
N ALA A 154 4.25 10.58 -19.44
CA ALA A 154 4.02 11.97 -19.07
C ALA A 154 2.90 12.04 -18.04
N VAL A 155 3.15 12.67 -16.89
CA VAL A 155 2.20 12.83 -15.79
C VAL A 155 1.90 14.30 -15.57
N SER A 156 0.63 14.64 -15.36
CA SER A 156 0.17 15.98 -15.04
C SER A 156 -1.06 15.95 -14.15
N ARG A 157 -1.28 17.03 -13.40
CA ARG A 157 -2.51 17.30 -12.65
C ARG A 157 -3.32 18.41 -13.36
N ARG A 158 -4.62 18.38 -13.22
CA ARG A 158 -5.51 19.49 -13.59
C ARG A 158 -6.48 19.75 -12.45
N GLY A 159 -6.41 20.94 -11.85
CA GLY A 159 -7.41 21.42 -10.88
C GLY A 159 -8.59 22.08 -11.59
N TYR A 160 -9.80 21.82 -11.11
CA TYR A 160 -11.04 22.42 -11.62
C TYR A 160 -11.60 23.51 -10.69
N TYR A 161 -11.04 23.61 -9.46
CA TYR A 161 -11.37 24.65 -8.47
C TYR A 161 -10.14 25.52 -8.22
N GLU A 162 -10.39 26.83 -8.06
CA GLU A 162 -9.39 27.81 -7.69
C GLU A 162 -9.46 28.05 -6.18
N LYS A 163 -8.57 27.43 -5.43
CA LYS A 163 -8.52 27.52 -3.97
C LYS A 163 -8.07 28.90 -3.53
N GLU A 164 -8.71 29.49 -2.50
CA GLU A 164 -8.26 30.75 -1.92
C GLU A 164 -6.87 30.64 -1.26
N LEU A 165 -6.57 29.50 -0.64
CA LEU A 165 -5.22 29.18 -0.13
C LEU A 165 -4.15 29.16 -1.22
N PHE A 166 -4.50 28.77 -2.44
CA PHE A 166 -3.58 28.58 -3.57
C PHE A 166 -4.17 29.19 -4.85
N PRO A 167 -4.22 30.55 -4.95
CA PRO A 167 -4.93 31.21 -6.02
C PRO A 167 -4.25 31.02 -7.39
N GLY A 168 -5.05 31.23 -8.45
CA GLY A 168 -4.60 31.15 -9.84
C GLY A 168 -4.03 29.80 -10.21
N GLY A 169 -2.95 29.79 -10.95
CA GLY A 169 -2.29 28.59 -11.44
C GLY A 169 -1.71 27.68 -10.35
N GLN A 170 -1.70 28.11 -9.08
CA GLN A 170 -1.24 27.25 -7.98
C GLN A 170 -2.21 26.10 -7.69
N SER A 171 -3.50 26.26 -7.93
CA SER A 171 -4.51 25.21 -7.75
C SER A 171 -5.35 24.94 -8.99
N TYR A 172 -5.70 25.99 -9.75
CA TYR A 172 -6.55 25.90 -10.93
C TYR A 172 -5.79 25.61 -12.22
N GLY A 173 -6.40 24.87 -13.13
CA GLY A 173 -5.81 24.58 -14.43
C GLY A 173 -4.76 23.46 -14.39
N PRO A 174 -3.92 23.35 -15.46
CA PRO A 174 -2.92 22.31 -15.57
C PRO A 174 -1.67 22.62 -14.73
N SER A 175 -1.11 21.58 -14.10
CA SER A 175 0.23 21.62 -13.55
C SER A 175 1.30 21.55 -14.64
N ARG A 176 2.57 21.67 -14.26
CA ARG A 176 3.68 21.26 -15.14
C ARG A 176 3.52 19.77 -15.53
N VAL A 177 3.99 19.44 -16.73
CA VAL A 177 4.04 18.04 -17.22
C VAL A 177 5.39 17.45 -16.83
N MET A 178 5.37 16.35 -16.06
CA MET A 178 6.57 15.60 -15.70
C MET A 178 6.73 14.43 -16.66
N ARG A 179 7.93 14.26 -17.24
CA ARG A 179 8.24 13.24 -18.23
C ARG A 179 9.23 12.22 -17.67
N PHE A 180 9.00 10.95 -17.96
CA PHE A 180 9.81 9.83 -17.51
C PHE A 180 10.07 8.88 -18.65
N THR A 181 11.18 8.14 -18.58
CA THR A 181 11.58 7.10 -19.53
C THR A 181 11.65 5.75 -18.83
N PRO A 182 10.50 5.12 -18.53
CA PRO A 182 10.49 3.80 -17.91
C PRO A 182 11.10 2.76 -18.88
N TYR A 183 11.79 1.79 -18.31
CA TYR A 183 12.27 0.63 -19.05
C TYR A 183 12.14 -0.64 -18.21
N THR A 184 12.11 -1.79 -18.86
CA THR A 184 12.20 -3.10 -18.22
C THR A 184 13.07 -4.02 -19.07
N LEU A 185 14.08 -4.61 -18.45
CA LEU A 185 14.89 -5.69 -18.99
C LEU A 185 14.68 -6.91 -18.10
N LYS A 186 14.29 -8.04 -18.68
CA LYS A 186 14.15 -9.32 -17.98
C LYS A 186 14.84 -10.41 -18.79
N ALA A 187 15.56 -11.29 -18.09
CA ALA A 187 16.16 -12.48 -18.66
C ALA A 187 15.91 -13.66 -17.73
N ALA A 188 15.57 -14.81 -18.28
CA ALA A 188 15.48 -16.07 -17.54
C ALA A 188 16.11 -17.20 -18.36
N ALA A 189 16.72 -18.16 -17.68
CA ALA A 189 17.26 -19.37 -18.27
C ALA A 189 16.97 -20.57 -17.38
N GLY A 190 16.41 -21.63 -17.92
CA GLY A 190 16.03 -22.81 -17.21
C GLY A 190 16.56 -24.09 -17.86
N TRP A 191 16.94 -25.05 -17.00
CA TRP A 191 17.50 -26.34 -17.41
C TRP A 191 16.76 -27.49 -16.75
N ALA A 192 16.22 -28.39 -17.56
CA ALA A 192 15.62 -29.64 -17.12
C ALA A 192 16.65 -30.78 -17.17
N PHE A 193 17.22 -31.15 -16.03
CA PHE A 193 18.13 -32.29 -15.91
C PHE A 193 17.42 -33.62 -16.22
N SER A 194 16.13 -33.66 -15.89
CA SER A 194 15.22 -34.76 -16.20
C SER A 194 13.77 -34.21 -16.21
N PRO A 195 12.76 -34.99 -16.61
CA PRO A 195 11.36 -34.58 -16.51
C PRO A 195 10.91 -34.18 -15.11
N ARG A 196 11.66 -34.55 -14.08
CA ARG A 196 11.35 -34.33 -12.67
C ARG A 196 12.26 -33.32 -11.95
N ARG A 197 13.31 -32.83 -12.61
CA ARG A 197 14.30 -31.93 -11.96
C ARG A 197 14.54 -30.75 -12.87
N TYR A 198 14.22 -29.59 -12.35
CA TYR A 198 14.32 -28.33 -13.07
C TYR A 198 14.99 -27.26 -12.20
N ILE A 199 15.85 -26.46 -12.82
CA ILE A 199 16.45 -25.28 -12.20
C ILE A 199 16.26 -24.11 -13.17
N GLU A 200 16.02 -22.92 -12.60
CA GLU A 200 15.88 -21.69 -13.37
C GLU A 200 16.55 -20.53 -12.64
N ILE A 201 17.25 -19.71 -13.38
CA ILE A 201 17.74 -18.42 -12.93
C ILE A 201 17.00 -17.32 -13.70
N ALA A 202 16.54 -16.30 -13.01
CA ALA A 202 15.90 -15.13 -13.59
C ALA A 202 16.53 -13.85 -13.02
N ALA A 203 16.61 -12.82 -13.85
CA ALA A 203 17.07 -11.50 -13.44
C ALA A 203 16.23 -10.42 -14.13
N ALA A 204 16.05 -9.28 -13.46
CA ALA A 204 15.34 -8.13 -13.96
C ALA A 204 16.03 -6.83 -13.56
N ALA A 205 16.02 -5.86 -14.48
CA ALA A 205 16.34 -4.47 -14.21
C ALA A 205 15.24 -3.59 -14.80
N ALA A 206 14.68 -2.69 -13.99
CA ALA A 206 13.60 -1.83 -14.45
C ALA A 206 13.74 -0.42 -13.89
N ALA A 207 13.24 0.56 -14.63
CA ALA A 207 12.93 1.89 -14.13
C ALA A 207 11.43 2.13 -14.35
N ARG A 208 10.74 2.53 -13.31
CA ARG A 208 9.29 2.71 -13.26
C ARG A 208 8.94 4.17 -13.01
N THR A 209 7.98 4.71 -13.75
CA THR A 209 7.39 6.01 -13.45
C THR A 209 6.78 5.99 -12.04
N PRO A 210 7.08 6.97 -11.17
CA PRO A 210 6.45 7.06 -9.85
C PRO A 210 4.92 7.16 -9.97
N ARG A 211 4.22 6.79 -8.92
CA ARG A 211 2.75 6.92 -8.89
C ARG A 211 2.36 8.38 -9.05
N ALA A 212 1.36 8.65 -9.87
CA ALA A 212 0.95 10.02 -10.18
C ALA A 212 0.59 10.83 -8.91
N GLY A 213 0.00 10.19 -7.89
CA GLY A 213 -0.30 10.82 -6.61
C GLY A 213 0.93 11.25 -5.84
N ASP A 214 2.00 10.44 -5.84
CA ASP A 214 3.23 10.69 -5.08
C ASP A 214 4.15 11.74 -5.74
N LEU A 215 3.77 12.25 -6.92
CA LEU A 215 4.47 13.34 -7.61
C LEU A 215 4.01 14.73 -7.16
N PHE A 216 2.98 14.82 -6.33
CA PHE A 216 2.44 16.05 -5.78
C PHE A 216 2.41 15.98 -4.25
N PHE A 217 2.73 17.08 -3.58
CA PHE A 217 2.65 17.14 -2.13
C PHE A 217 1.22 16.93 -1.65
N GLN A 218 0.28 17.70 -2.23
CA GLN A 218 -1.14 17.58 -1.89
C GLN A 218 -2.01 17.84 -3.12
N PRO A 219 -2.30 16.82 -3.93
CA PRO A 219 -3.06 16.98 -5.17
C PRO A 219 -4.51 17.44 -4.97
N LEU A 220 -5.07 17.31 -3.75
CA LEU A 220 -6.41 17.81 -3.46
C LEU A 220 -6.50 19.34 -3.55
N TYR A 221 -5.45 20.03 -3.13
CA TYR A 221 -5.47 21.47 -2.94
C TYR A 221 -4.67 22.24 -3.98
N ASN A 222 -3.51 21.73 -4.41
CA ASN A 222 -2.59 22.54 -5.22
C ASN A 222 -1.81 21.74 -6.28
N ASN A 223 -1.09 22.50 -7.12
CA ASN A 223 -0.25 22.00 -8.20
C ASN A 223 1.23 21.81 -7.78
N ARG A 224 1.56 21.95 -6.48
CA ARG A 224 2.94 21.79 -5.99
C ARG A 224 3.42 20.37 -6.20
N THR A 225 4.47 20.23 -6.99
CA THR A 225 5.07 18.93 -7.29
C THR A 225 6.29 18.69 -6.40
N VAL A 226 6.59 17.42 -6.18
CA VAL A 226 7.88 16.99 -5.61
C VAL A 226 9.03 17.52 -6.48
N ASP A 227 10.13 17.92 -5.87
CA ASP A 227 11.27 18.48 -6.57
C ASP A 227 12.09 17.39 -7.25
N ASN A 228 12.38 17.60 -8.54
CA ASN A 228 13.21 16.71 -9.37
C ASN A 228 12.89 15.21 -9.23
N PRO A 229 11.64 14.78 -9.40
CA PRO A 229 11.28 13.38 -9.28
C PRO A 229 11.96 12.54 -10.38
N VAL A 230 12.53 11.40 -9.98
CA VAL A 230 13.19 10.45 -10.88
C VAL A 230 12.43 9.12 -10.91
N PRO A 231 12.58 8.31 -11.97
CA PRO A 231 12.01 6.96 -12.00
C PRO A 231 12.54 6.10 -10.87
N GLU A 232 11.66 5.29 -10.29
CA GLU A 232 12.05 4.27 -9.32
C GLU A 232 12.77 3.13 -10.03
N ARG A 233 13.97 2.76 -9.57
CA ARG A 233 14.78 1.68 -10.15
C ARG A 233 14.61 0.41 -9.36
N ILE A 234 14.42 -0.70 -10.07
CA ILE A 234 14.20 -2.03 -9.49
C ILE A 234 15.21 -2.99 -10.10
N TYR A 235 15.92 -3.73 -9.26
CA TYR A 235 16.80 -4.82 -9.65
C TYR A 235 16.37 -6.06 -8.89
N ALA A 236 16.25 -7.20 -9.58
CA ALA A 236 15.87 -8.45 -8.96
C ALA A 236 16.62 -9.61 -9.61
N ALA A 237 16.93 -10.62 -8.80
CA ALA A 237 17.47 -11.89 -9.25
C ALA A 237 16.86 -13.02 -8.43
N GLU A 238 16.62 -14.17 -9.07
CA GLU A 238 15.99 -15.33 -8.46
C GLU A 238 16.60 -16.61 -9.01
N LEU A 239 16.81 -17.59 -8.14
CA LEU A 239 17.20 -18.95 -8.47
C LEU A 239 16.14 -19.90 -7.98
N ASN A 240 15.48 -20.59 -8.89
CA ASN A 240 14.40 -21.54 -8.60
C ASN A 240 14.87 -22.97 -8.83
N CYS A 241 14.54 -23.87 -7.91
CA CYS A 241 14.78 -25.30 -8.02
C CYS A 241 13.47 -26.06 -7.81
N ARG A 242 13.18 -27.03 -8.66
CA ARG A 242 11.98 -27.88 -8.54
C ARG A 242 12.34 -29.35 -8.72
N LEU A 243 11.83 -30.15 -7.80
CA LEU A 243 11.90 -31.62 -7.83
C LEU A 243 10.48 -32.17 -7.72
N THR A 244 10.02 -32.91 -8.70
CA THR A 244 8.71 -33.56 -8.71
C THR A 244 8.88 -35.07 -8.61
N GLY A 245 8.36 -35.66 -7.55
CA GLY A 245 8.47 -37.10 -7.29
C GLY A 245 7.14 -37.76 -6.97
N PRO A 246 7.09 -39.09 -6.94
CA PRO A 246 5.86 -39.81 -6.60
C PRO A 246 5.47 -39.64 -5.12
N VAL A 247 6.45 -39.43 -4.23
CA VAL A 247 6.25 -39.26 -2.79
C VAL A 247 6.45 -37.81 -2.37
N VAL A 248 7.44 -37.13 -2.95
CA VAL A 248 7.81 -35.76 -2.55
C VAL A 248 7.81 -34.86 -3.77
N ASP A 249 7.05 -33.77 -3.70
CA ASP A 249 7.18 -32.60 -4.56
C ASP A 249 7.87 -31.51 -3.76
N PHE A 250 9.02 -31.03 -4.22
CA PHE A 250 9.84 -30.02 -3.53
C PHE A 250 10.14 -28.86 -4.45
N GLN A 251 10.06 -27.66 -3.91
CA GLN A 251 10.52 -26.42 -4.57
C GLN A 251 11.30 -25.56 -3.59
N ALA A 252 12.30 -24.87 -4.11
CA ALA A 252 13.06 -23.87 -3.37
C ALA A 252 13.37 -22.69 -4.28
N ALA A 253 13.37 -21.49 -3.71
CA ALA A 253 13.75 -20.25 -4.36
C ALA A 253 14.74 -19.49 -3.48
N PHE A 254 15.76 -18.89 -4.12
CA PHE A 254 16.63 -17.88 -3.53
C PHE A 254 16.40 -16.60 -4.29
N PHE A 255 16.11 -15.52 -3.59
CA PHE A 255 15.78 -14.26 -4.21
C PHE A 255 16.58 -13.10 -3.62
N ALA A 256 16.83 -12.10 -4.45
CA ALA A 256 17.30 -10.79 -4.05
C ALA A 256 16.63 -9.74 -4.91
N ALA A 257 16.07 -8.71 -4.28
CA ALA A 257 15.46 -7.58 -4.97
C ALA A 257 15.86 -6.28 -4.27
N MET A 258 16.09 -5.25 -5.06
CA MET A 258 16.45 -3.92 -4.59
C MET A 258 15.59 -2.89 -5.33
N THR A 259 14.97 -1.98 -4.57
CA THR A 259 14.24 -0.84 -5.08
C THR A 259 14.93 0.44 -4.63
N LEU A 260 15.20 1.35 -5.55
CA LEU A 260 15.91 2.61 -5.32
C LEU A 260 15.08 3.79 -5.84
N ASP A 261 15.33 4.95 -5.26
CA ASP A 261 14.76 6.23 -5.69
C ASP A 261 13.22 6.28 -5.57
N GLY A 262 12.67 5.52 -4.62
CA GLY A 262 11.24 5.57 -4.28
C GLY A 262 10.83 6.97 -3.80
N ILE A 263 9.58 7.35 -4.11
CA ILE A 263 8.95 8.60 -3.67
C ILE A 263 7.67 8.23 -2.92
N GLU A 264 7.48 8.84 -1.74
CA GLU A 264 6.28 8.70 -0.92
C GLU A 264 5.81 10.08 -0.47
N THR A 265 4.51 10.33 -0.50
CA THR A 265 3.91 11.56 0.03
C THR A 265 2.87 11.24 1.10
N ARG A 266 2.78 12.08 2.12
CA ARG A 266 1.83 11.94 3.23
C ARG A 266 1.46 13.30 3.80
N THR A 267 0.21 13.45 4.22
CA THR A 267 -0.25 14.59 5.02
C THR A 267 -0.37 14.16 6.49
N TYR A 268 0.10 15.01 7.40
CA TYR A 268 0.04 14.76 8.84
C TYR A 268 -0.02 16.09 9.61
N TYR A 269 -0.46 16.04 10.87
CA TYR A 269 -0.37 17.18 11.77
C TYR A 269 0.98 17.19 12.48
N ASP A 270 1.74 18.26 12.32
CA ASP A 270 3.04 18.46 12.95
C ASP A 270 2.88 19.11 14.32
N ASP A 271 3.06 18.33 15.39
CA ASP A 271 2.90 18.82 16.76
C ASP A 271 3.98 19.84 17.17
N MET A 272 5.13 19.84 16.50
CA MET A 272 6.22 20.80 16.79
C MET A 272 5.96 22.15 16.12
N ALA A 273 5.44 22.15 14.90
CA ALA A 273 5.06 23.35 14.18
C ALA A 273 3.62 23.79 14.46
N SER A 274 2.80 22.92 15.09
CA SER A 274 1.38 23.15 15.38
C SER A 274 0.54 23.44 14.13
N VAL A 275 0.87 22.80 13.00
CA VAL A 275 0.21 22.98 11.70
C VAL A 275 0.09 21.64 10.97
N TYR A 276 -0.91 21.52 10.09
CA TYR A 276 -0.95 20.41 9.14
C TYR A 276 0.15 20.59 8.09
N CYS A 277 0.80 19.50 7.75
CA CYS A 277 1.93 19.48 6.83
C CYS A 277 1.78 18.41 5.78
N ASP A 278 2.30 18.71 4.60
CA ASP A 278 2.50 17.76 3.51
C ASP A 278 3.97 17.37 3.42
N MET A 279 4.24 16.09 3.54
CA MET A 279 5.59 15.53 3.55
C MET A 279 5.83 14.75 2.27
N ALA A 280 6.96 15.01 1.62
CA ALA A 280 7.51 14.18 0.56
C ALA A 280 8.82 13.53 1.01
N VAL A 281 8.92 12.23 0.83
CA VAL A 281 10.13 11.43 1.09
C VAL A 281 10.67 10.96 -0.26
N THR A 282 11.91 11.30 -0.57
CA THR A 282 12.55 11.02 -1.86
C THR A 282 13.83 10.23 -1.69
N GLY A 283 14.19 9.40 -2.67
CA GLY A 283 15.40 8.58 -2.62
C GLY A 283 15.27 7.36 -1.70
N VAL A 284 14.05 6.89 -1.45
CA VAL A 284 13.81 5.69 -0.66
C VAL A 284 14.48 4.50 -1.33
N GLY A 285 15.32 3.79 -0.58
CA GLY A 285 15.99 2.56 -1.03
C GLY A 285 15.65 1.39 -0.11
N ARG A 286 15.16 0.28 -0.69
CA ARG A 286 14.82 -0.95 0.04
C ARG A 286 15.49 -2.15 -0.61
N MET A 287 15.85 -3.13 0.22
CA MET A 287 16.35 -4.43 -0.20
C MET A 287 15.51 -5.54 0.42
N SER A 288 15.29 -6.58 -0.36
CA SER A 288 14.65 -7.83 0.06
C SER A 288 15.49 -8.98 -0.46
N CYS A 289 16.06 -9.83 0.41
CA CYS A 289 16.76 -11.03 0.00
C CYS A 289 16.44 -12.17 0.94
N GLY A 290 16.47 -13.41 0.44
CA GLY A 290 16.13 -14.55 1.24
C GLY A 290 16.06 -15.86 0.49
N ALA A 291 15.56 -16.87 1.18
CA ALA A 291 15.29 -18.18 0.67
C ALA A 291 13.89 -18.66 1.10
N GLU A 292 13.24 -19.35 0.21
CA GLU A 292 11.95 -19.99 0.43
C GLU A 292 12.05 -21.47 0.03
N ALA A 293 11.36 -22.34 0.76
CA ALA A 293 11.26 -23.75 0.42
C ALA A 293 9.87 -24.26 0.75
N ALA A 294 9.34 -25.14 -0.09
CA ALA A 294 8.09 -25.85 0.15
C ALA A 294 8.22 -27.31 -0.27
N ALA A 295 7.54 -28.19 0.47
CA ALA A 295 7.50 -29.62 0.18
C ALA A 295 6.11 -30.17 0.44
N ASP A 296 5.55 -30.90 -0.53
CA ASP A 296 4.39 -31.74 -0.39
C ASP A 296 4.82 -33.21 -0.33
N ILE A 297 4.53 -33.87 0.79
CA ILE A 297 4.97 -35.24 1.10
C ILE A 297 3.73 -36.12 1.19
N ARG A 298 3.56 -37.03 0.23
CA ARG A 298 2.50 -38.04 0.24
C ARG A 298 2.86 -39.19 1.18
N LEU A 299 2.48 -39.05 2.46
CA LEU A 299 2.76 -40.07 3.49
C LEU A 299 2.03 -41.40 3.19
N SER A 300 0.85 -41.30 2.58
CA SER A 300 0.08 -42.42 2.05
C SER A 300 -0.98 -41.88 1.04
N TYR A 301 -1.79 -42.79 0.46
CA TYR A 301 -2.90 -42.39 -0.40
C TYR A 301 -3.97 -41.56 0.30
N ARG A 302 -3.95 -41.48 1.64
CA ARG A 302 -4.89 -40.69 2.46
C ARG A 302 -4.27 -39.51 3.17
N TRP A 303 -2.96 -39.46 3.32
CA TRP A 303 -2.29 -38.47 4.13
C TRP A 303 -1.31 -37.67 3.30
N LEU A 304 -1.46 -36.37 3.35
CA LEU A 304 -0.56 -35.38 2.75
C LEU A 304 -0.01 -34.49 3.84
N LEU A 305 1.30 -34.33 3.89
CA LEU A 305 2.00 -33.35 4.72
C LEU A 305 2.57 -32.28 3.80
N SER A 306 2.16 -31.03 4.02
CA SER A 306 2.69 -29.86 3.32
C SER A 306 3.51 -29.01 4.30
N LEU A 307 4.74 -28.71 3.92
CA LEU A 307 5.67 -27.89 4.69
C LEU A 307 6.08 -26.69 3.82
N ALA A 308 6.14 -25.49 4.41
CA ALA A 308 6.71 -24.32 3.76
C ALA A 308 7.48 -23.48 4.78
N ALA A 309 8.57 -22.89 4.35
CA ALA A 309 9.35 -21.96 5.17
C ALA A 309 9.96 -20.86 4.30
N SER A 310 10.07 -19.66 4.85
CA SER A 310 10.78 -18.54 4.25
C SER A 310 11.63 -17.86 5.30
N ALA A 311 12.86 -17.53 4.93
CA ALA A 311 13.76 -16.75 5.74
C ALA A 311 14.38 -15.65 4.88
N GLY A 312 14.21 -14.39 5.29
CA GLY A 312 14.68 -13.25 4.51
C GLY A 312 15.18 -12.12 5.38
N ARG A 313 15.71 -11.12 4.71
CA ARG A 313 16.05 -9.81 5.23
C ARG A 313 15.40 -8.74 4.35
N TYR A 314 14.58 -7.91 4.98
CA TYR A 314 13.81 -6.85 4.32
C TYR A 314 14.15 -5.54 5.03
N GLU A 315 14.93 -4.67 4.40
CA GLU A 315 15.47 -3.48 5.06
C GLU A 315 15.54 -2.26 4.15
N TYR A 316 15.62 -1.09 4.77
CA TYR A 316 16.01 0.14 4.14
C TYR A 316 17.52 0.19 3.99
N ILE A 317 18.02 0.44 2.79
CA ILE A 317 19.46 0.43 2.46
C ILE A 317 20.02 1.82 2.18
N ARG A 318 19.19 2.86 2.28
CA ARG A 318 19.57 4.27 2.06
C ARG A 318 18.88 5.16 3.07
N ASP A 319 19.49 6.32 3.24
CA ASP A 319 18.94 7.45 3.99
C ASP A 319 18.18 8.38 3.02
N PRO A 320 16.84 8.33 2.98
CA PRO A 320 16.06 9.18 2.10
C PRO A 320 16.07 10.63 2.56
N ARG A 321 15.64 11.52 1.68
CA ARG A 321 15.45 12.94 1.99
C ARG A 321 13.99 13.24 2.24
N VAL A 322 13.74 14.07 3.24
CA VAL A 322 12.41 14.49 3.68
C VAL A 322 12.25 15.98 3.44
N THR A 323 11.19 16.37 2.76
CA THR A 323 10.74 17.76 2.64
C THR A 323 9.35 17.88 3.24
N VAL A 324 9.16 18.83 4.13
CA VAL A 324 7.91 19.10 4.84
C VAL A 324 7.47 20.52 4.54
N LEU A 325 6.27 20.67 4.03
CA LEU A 325 5.64 21.94 3.71
C LEU A 325 4.36 22.11 4.54
N SER A 326 4.06 23.34 4.95
CA SER A 326 2.75 23.69 5.49
C SER A 326 1.66 23.45 4.43
N ASP A 327 0.53 22.87 4.80
CA ASP A 327 -0.58 22.59 3.89
C ASP A 327 -1.40 23.83 3.53
N VAL A 328 -1.17 24.95 4.23
CA VAL A 328 -1.92 26.21 4.04
C VAL A 328 -1.28 27.09 2.97
N ASP A 329 0.05 27.21 2.94
CA ASP A 329 0.76 28.18 2.09
C ASP A 329 1.98 27.59 1.35
N ASN A 330 2.24 26.29 1.52
CA ASN A 330 3.45 25.61 1.04
C ASN A 330 4.76 26.19 1.61
N SER A 331 4.72 26.93 2.73
CA SER A 331 5.93 27.37 3.39
C SER A 331 6.74 26.18 3.90
N ALA A 332 8.04 26.31 3.86
CA ALA A 332 8.95 25.23 4.25
C ALA A 332 9.01 25.09 5.77
N VAL A 333 8.62 23.93 6.27
CA VAL A 333 8.83 23.52 7.68
C VAL A 333 10.16 22.77 7.80
N ASP A 334 10.51 21.95 6.81
CA ASP A 334 11.81 21.29 6.67
C ASP A 334 12.09 21.02 5.19
N VAL A 335 13.33 21.19 4.74
CA VAL A 335 13.68 21.01 3.33
C VAL A 335 14.87 20.08 3.17
N GLN A 336 14.65 18.97 2.43
CA GLN A 336 15.71 18.03 2.07
C GLN A 336 16.49 17.47 3.28
N ALA A 337 15.83 17.40 4.46
CA ALA A 337 16.42 16.80 5.64
C ALA A 337 16.77 15.32 5.40
N VAL A 338 17.95 14.90 5.84
CA VAL A 338 18.36 13.49 5.73
C VAL A 338 17.66 12.71 6.83
N SER A 339 16.96 11.64 6.44
CA SER A 339 16.36 10.68 7.36
C SER A 339 17.24 9.43 7.47
N ARG A 340 17.77 9.17 8.65
CA ARG A 340 18.67 8.03 8.91
C ARG A 340 17.88 6.72 8.99
N MET A 341 17.39 6.28 7.85
CA MET A 341 16.59 5.05 7.69
C MET A 341 17.45 3.82 7.38
N GLY A 342 18.68 4.04 6.87
CA GLY A 342 19.58 2.94 6.50
C GLY A 342 19.78 1.94 7.65
N GLY A 343 19.51 0.65 7.37
CA GLY A 343 19.56 -0.43 8.37
C GLY A 343 18.28 -0.64 9.18
N CYS A 344 17.24 0.19 9.01
CA CYS A 344 15.92 -0.13 9.55
C CYS A 344 15.28 -1.26 8.74
N GLU A 345 14.58 -2.15 9.44
CA GLU A 345 13.82 -3.21 8.81
C GLU A 345 12.52 -2.66 8.20
N THR A 346 12.06 -3.20 7.07
CA THR A 346 10.73 -2.84 6.56
C THR A 346 9.64 -3.47 7.41
N GLY A 347 8.59 -2.72 7.70
CA GLY A 347 7.43 -3.23 8.42
C GLY A 347 6.53 -4.12 7.56
N GLY A 348 5.62 -4.81 8.24
CA GLY A 348 4.53 -5.55 7.61
C GLY A 348 4.84 -7.00 7.25
N ALA A 349 5.96 -7.32 6.63
CA ALA A 349 6.33 -8.70 6.30
C ALA A 349 7.19 -9.35 7.42
N PRO A 350 6.85 -10.56 7.89
CA PRO A 350 7.74 -11.34 8.75
C PRO A 350 9.01 -11.71 7.98
N GLN A 351 10.16 -11.62 8.64
CA GLN A 351 11.43 -12.05 8.04
C GLN A 351 11.69 -13.56 8.18
N LEU A 352 10.90 -14.22 9.03
CA LEU A 352 10.92 -15.67 9.19
C LEU A 352 9.49 -16.16 9.24
N THR A 353 9.13 -17.09 8.36
CA THR A 353 7.84 -17.78 8.37
C THR A 353 8.04 -19.29 8.24
N ALA A 354 7.14 -20.04 8.88
CA ALA A 354 7.03 -21.47 8.68
C ALA A 354 5.57 -21.88 8.72
N LEU A 355 5.22 -22.84 7.88
CA LEU A 355 3.89 -23.46 7.82
C LEU A 355 4.04 -24.97 7.76
N ALA A 356 3.29 -25.68 8.59
CA ALA A 356 3.11 -27.12 8.49
C ALA A 356 1.63 -27.44 8.43
N GLU A 357 1.21 -28.17 7.43
CA GLU A 357 -0.18 -28.63 7.27
C GLU A 357 -0.21 -30.13 7.09
N ILE A 358 -1.10 -30.80 7.81
CA ILE A 358 -1.42 -32.22 7.59
C ILE A 358 -2.87 -32.32 7.12
N ALA A 359 -3.08 -32.99 6.00
CA ALA A 359 -4.39 -33.26 5.42
C ALA A 359 -4.69 -34.76 5.38
N TRP A 360 -5.89 -35.13 5.78
CA TRP A 360 -6.40 -36.49 5.68
C TRP A 360 -7.61 -36.55 4.76
N PHE A 361 -7.58 -37.53 3.86
CA PHE A 361 -8.65 -37.84 2.89
C PHE A 361 -9.29 -39.19 3.24
N GLY A 362 -10.38 -39.14 3.98
CA GLY A 362 -11.05 -40.30 4.49
C GLY A 362 -12.00 -40.95 3.49
N PRO A 363 -12.56 -42.13 3.82
CA PRO A 363 -13.53 -42.80 3.00
C PRO A 363 -14.85 -42.02 2.94
N LYS A 364 -15.68 -42.32 1.92
CA LYS A 364 -17.02 -41.76 1.76
C LYS A 364 -17.07 -40.22 1.72
N GLY A 365 -15.97 -39.55 1.27
CA GLY A 365 -15.94 -38.12 1.10
C GLY A 365 -15.69 -37.29 2.39
N TRP A 366 -15.22 -37.89 3.46
CA TRP A 366 -14.70 -37.20 4.62
C TRP A 366 -13.28 -36.69 4.38
N GLY A 367 -12.95 -35.56 4.97
CA GLY A 367 -11.57 -35.13 5.07
C GLY A 367 -11.39 -34.09 6.15
N CYS A 368 -10.20 -34.01 6.68
CA CYS A 368 -9.81 -32.97 7.65
C CYS A 368 -8.42 -32.45 7.34
N ARG A 369 -8.15 -31.26 7.85
CA ARG A 369 -6.88 -30.57 7.70
C ARG A 369 -6.56 -29.84 9.00
N ALA A 370 -5.30 -29.87 9.41
CA ALA A 370 -4.80 -29.05 10.51
C ALA A 370 -3.53 -28.36 10.04
N SER A 371 -3.38 -27.07 10.33
CA SER A 371 -2.21 -26.29 9.98
C SER A 371 -1.71 -25.48 11.14
N ALA A 372 -0.38 -25.41 11.27
CA ALA A 372 0.33 -24.58 12.23
C ALA A 372 1.22 -23.59 11.48
N GLY A 373 1.09 -22.32 11.78
CA GLY A 373 1.84 -21.22 11.19
C GLY A 373 2.69 -20.49 12.24
N TYR A 374 3.89 -20.10 11.86
CA TYR A 374 4.80 -19.27 12.65
C TYR A 374 5.24 -18.06 11.84
N ALA A 375 5.28 -16.88 12.48
CA ALA A 375 5.78 -15.64 11.90
C ALA A 375 6.66 -14.92 12.93
N GLY A 376 7.96 -14.83 12.65
CA GLY A 376 8.96 -14.24 13.53
C GLY A 376 9.74 -13.11 12.88
N ARG A 377 10.53 -12.39 13.71
CA ARG A 377 11.34 -11.24 13.28
C ARG A 377 10.50 -10.21 12.54
N ARG A 378 9.43 -9.77 13.17
CA ARG A 378 8.49 -8.78 12.63
C ARG A 378 8.78 -7.41 13.25
N TYR A 379 8.62 -6.37 12.42
CA TYR A 379 8.93 -5.00 12.83
C TYR A 379 7.77 -4.07 12.46
N VAL A 380 7.66 -2.99 13.21
CA VAL A 380 6.79 -1.86 12.90
C VAL A 380 7.37 -1.08 11.74
N GLU A 381 6.55 -0.59 10.79
CA GLU A 381 7.03 0.27 9.71
C GLU A 381 7.62 1.56 10.26
N PRO A 382 8.90 1.86 9.98
CA PRO A 382 9.57 3.02 10.53
C PRO A 382 9.10 4.30 9.81
N MET A 383 9.00 5.42 10.56
CA MET A 383 8.63 6.72 10.01
C MET A 383 9.87 7.59 9.75
N PRO A 384 10.06 8.04 8.49
CA PRO A 384 11.25 8.81 8.11
C PRO A 384 11.48 10.06 8.97
N LEU A 385 10.42 10.78 9.32
CA LEU A 385 10.51 12.04 10.07
C LEU A 385 11.16 11.88 11.45
N ARG A 386 10.97 10.73 12.11
CA ARG A 386 11.58 10.44 13.43
C ARG A 386 13.11 10.36 13.38
N ARG A 387 13.68 10.17 12.20
CA ARG A 387 15.12 9.93 11.99
C ARG A 387 15.83 11.09 11.30
N THR A 388 15.17 12.25 11.27
CA THR A 388 15.76 13.52 10.77
C THR A 388 16.48 14.27 11.89
N ASP A 389 17.32 15.23 11.51
CA ASP A 389 18.03 16.13 12.46
C ASP A 389 17.08 17.03 13.26
N ARG A 390 15.83 17.17 12.83
CA ARG A 390 14.80 17.91 13.55
C ARG A 390 14.58 17.37 14.97
N ILE A 391 14.70 16.07 15.16
CA ILE A 391 14.63 15.43 16.48
C ILE A 391 15.94 15.62 17.24
N ALA A 392 17.08 15.42 16.59
CA ALA A 392 18.38 15.60 17.20
C ALA A 392 18.67 17.06 17.62
N GLY A 393 18.03 18.02 16.97
CA GLY A 393 18.17 19.46 17.26
C GLY A 393 17.33 19.95 18.45
N GLN A 394 16.55 19.08 19.12
CA GLN A 394 15.81 19.50 20.31
C GLN A 394 16.78 19.83 21.47
N GLY A 395 16.56 20.97 22.13
CA GLY A 395 17.34 21.36 23.31
C GLY A 395 17.19 20.33 24.44
N GLY A 396 18.28 20.05 25.16
CA GLY A 396 18.27 19.12 26.29
C GLY A 396 18.08 17.64 25.95
N ILE A 397 18.19 17.25 24.67
CA ILE A 397 18.14 15.84 24.26
C ILE A 397 19.44 15.12 24.65
N THR A 398 19.34 13.97 25.31
CA THR A 398 20.44 13.07 25.55
C THR A 398 20.57 12.05 24.43
N ARG A 399 21.75 11.45 24.26
CA ARG A 399 21.94 10.37 23.29
C ARG A 399 21.03 9.18 23.57
N GLU A 400 20.84 8.83 24.83
CA GLU A 400 19.93 7.74 25.23
C GLU A 400 18.49 8.02 24.82
N PHE A 401 18.04 9.26 25.00
CA PHE A 401 16.70 9.67 24.57
C PHE A 401 16.57 9.60 23.04
N PHE A 402 17.56 10.10 22.30
CA PHE A 402 17.57 10.02 20.84
C PHE A 402 17.54 8.57 20.35
N ASP A 403 18.37 7.71 20.92
CA ASP A 403 18.42 6.28 20.57
C ASP A 403 17.08 5.58 20.90
N ALA A 404 16.44 5.92 22.03
CA ALA A 404 15.13 5.41 22.37
C ALA A 404 14.02 5.92 21.44
N PHE A 405 14.13 7.20 21.00
CA PHE A 405 13.18 7.84 20.09
C PHE A 405 13.23 7.23 18.68
N THR A 406 14.42 6.92 18.18
CA THR A 406 14.66 6.43 16.82
C THR A 406 14.68 4.92 16.71
N ARG A 407 14.73 4.20 17.85
CA ARG A 407 14.73 2.72 17.87
C ARG A 407 13.45 2.18 17.25
N GLN A 408 13.62 1.35 16.22
CA GLN A 408 12.50 0.65 15.62
C GLN A 408 11.93 -0.41 16.55
N GLU A 409 10.61 -0.45 16.69
CA GLU A 409 9.91 -1.43 17.51
C GLU A 409 9.85 -2.78 16.79
N ARG A 410 10.30 -3.83 17.52
CA ARG A 410 10.11 -5.21 17.08
C ARG A 410 8.81 -5.75 17.66
N LEU A 411 7.97 -6.35 16.79
CA LEU A 411 6.73 -7.00 17.19
C LEU A 411 7.02 -8.40 17.76
N PRO A 412 6.18 -8.89 18.69
CA PRO A 412 6.26 -10.27 19.17
C PRO A 412 6.13 -11.28 18.03
N ASP A 413 6.77 -12.41 18.13
CA ASP A 413 6.57 -13.51 17.21
C ASP A 413 5.13 -14.03 17.33
N ALA A 414 4.54 -14.48 16.22
CA ALA A 414 3.16 -14.95 16.17
C ALA A 414 3.10 -16.43 15.80
N PHE A 415 2.21 -17.14 16.46
CA PHE A 415 1.90 -18.52 16.17
C PHE A 415 0.40 -18.67 15.93
N THR A 416 0.01 -19.43 14.90
CA THR A 416 -1.38 -19.69 14.55
C THR A 416 -1.63 -21.19 14.42
N LEU A 417 -2.81 -21.63 14.83
CA LEU A 417 -3.27 -23.00 14.67
C LEU A 417 -4.68 -22.96 14.08
N ASP A 418 -4.84 -23.60 12.92
CA ASP A 418 -6.10 -23.67 12.21
C ASP A 418 -6.51 -25.12 11.95
N ALA A 419 -7.80 -25.39 11.82
CA ALA A 419 -8.32 -26.70 11.43
C ALA A 419 -9.49 -26.58 10.47
N ALA A 420 -9.67 -27.57 9.63
CA ALA A 420 -10.83 -27.68 8.76
C ALA A 420 -11.35 -29.12 8.71
N LEU A 421 -12.66 -29.27 8.67
CA LEU A 421 -13.35 -30.52 8.47
C LEU A 421 -14.28 -30.36 7.28
N PHE A 422 -14.26 -31.31 6.37
CA PHE A 422 -15.16 -31.29 5.22
C PHE A 422 -15.78 -32.66 4.96
N LYS A 423 -17.01 -32.62 4.42
CA LYS A 423 -17.78 -33.78 4.02
C LYS A 423 -18.40 -33.52 2.67
N SER A 424 -18.17 -34.45 1.72
CA SER A 424 -18.79 -34.42 0.41
C SER A 424 -19.77 -35.60 0.28
N PHE A 425 -21.01 -35.28 -0.07
CA PHE A 425 -22.04 -36.21 -0.43
C PHE A 425 -22.17 -36.24 -1.95
N ARG A 426 -22.08 -37.38 -2.56
CA ARG A 426 -22.22 -37.56 -4.00
C ARG A 426 -23.55 -38.24 -4.29
N PHE A 427 -24.37 -37.62 -5.10
CA PHE A 427 -25.61 -38.11 -5.65
C PHE A 427 -25.39 -38.42 -7.14
N GLU A 428 -26.35 -39.09 -7.79
CA GLU A 428 -26.23 -39.50 -9.20
C GLU A 428 -25.88 -38.33 -10.14
N ARG A 429 -26.50 -37.15 -9.95
CA ARG A 429 -26.31 -35.96 -10.80
C ARG A 429 -25.84 -34.74 -10.04
N SER A 430 -25.57 -34.85 -8.76
CA SER A 430 -25.23 -33.70 -7.95
C SER A 430 -24.23 -34.03 -6.84
N ARG A 431 -23.61 -32.99 -6.29
CA ARG A 431 -22.71 -33.10 -5.16
C ARG A 431 -23.02 -32.01 -4.13
N LEU A 432 -23.18 -32.40 -2.89
CA LEU A 432 -23.25 -31.49 -1.75
C LEU A 432 -21.95 -31.58 -0.95
N THR A 433 -21.31 -30.45 -0.69
CA THR A 433 -20.11 -30.38 0.16
C THR A 433 -20.35 -29.41 1.31
N ALA A 434 -20.21 -29.90 2.53
CA ALA A 434 -20.18 -29.06 3.74
C ALA A 434 -18.74 -28.97 4.23
N SER A 435 -18.27 -27.75 4.55
CA SER A 435 -16.93 -27.47 5.04
C SER A 435 -17.02 -26.53 6.24
N LEU A 436 -16.46 -26.94 7.37
CA LEU A 436 -16.28 -26.14 8.56
C LEU A 436 -14.78 -25.82 8.71
N MET A 437 -14.43 -24.53 8.72
CA MET A 437 -13.09 -24.04 8.97
C MET A 437 -13.07 -23.31 10.32
N LEU A 438 -12.09 -23.63 11.13
CA LEU A 438 -11.81 -23.01 12.43
C LEU A 438 -10.45 -22.33 12.33
N ARG A 439 -10.38 -21.02 12.57
CA ARG A 439 -9.17 -20.24 12.53
C ARG A 439 -8.80 -19.74 13.92
N ASN A 440 -7.50 -19.64 14.17
CA ASN A 440 -6.93 -19.20 15.42
C ASN A 440 -7.49 -20.01 16.61
N LEU A 441 -7.28 -21.33 16.58
CA LEU A 441 -7.76 -22.25 17.63
C LEU A 441 -7.20 -21.91 19.01
N THR A 442 -6.00 -21.35 19.08
CA THR A 442 -5.40 -20.84 20.34
C THR A 442 -6.21 -19.72 20.95
N GLY A 443 -6.94 -18.97 20.12
CA GLY A 443 -7.83 -17.88 20.56
C GLY A 443 -7.09 -16.62 20.97
N GLU A 444 -5.83 -16.46 20.61
CA GLU A 444 -5.07 -15.25 20.92
C GLU A 444 -5.64 -14.04 20.16
N ALA A 445 -6.21 -13.09 20.90
CA ALA A 445 -6.80 -11.86 20.36
C ALA A 445 -5.80 -10.69 20.35
N ASP A 446 -4.72 -10.79 21.15
CA ASP A 446 -3.74 -9.71 21.34
C ASP A 446 -2.53 -9.83 20.38
N THR A 447 -2.57 -10.77 19.44
CA THR A 447 -1.52 -10.92 18.44
C THR A 447 -1.50 -9.70 17.54
N VAL A 448 -0.43 -8.91 17.61
CA VAL A 448 -0.22 -7.78 16.70
C VAL A 448 0.08 -8.33 15.31
N TYR A 449 -0.74 -7.96 14.33
CA TYR A 449 -0.58 -8.39 12.94
C TYR A 449 0.44 -7.54 12.19
N GLY A 450 0.45 -6.22 12.44
CA GLY A 450 1.37 -5.26 11.86
C GLY A 450 1.22 -3.90 12.51
N GLY A 451 2.00 -2.93 12.08
CA GLY A 451 1.91 -1.58 12.61
C GLY A 451 2.88 -0.62 11.94
N TYR A 452 2.74 0.66 12.29
CA TYR A 452 3.62 1.73 11.85
C TYR A 452 3.89 2.71 12.98
N GLU A 453 5.05 3.33 12.99
CA GLU A 453 5.39 4.39 13.92
C GLU A 453 4.49 5.61 13.67
N SER A 454 3.99 6.24 14.72
CA SER A 454 3.21 7.47 14.60
C SER A 454 4.09 8.65 14.16
N LEU A 455 3.61 9.48 13.24
CA LEU A 455 4.22 10.78 12.92
C LEU A 455 4.00 11.81 14.02
N ARG A 456 2.97 11.59 14.87
CA ARG A 456 2.63 12.48 15.98
C ARG A 456 3.62 12.35 17.13
N VAL A 457 3.91 13.47 17.77
CA VAL A 457 4.73 13.57 18.99
C VAL A 457 3.96 14.26 20.09
N ARG A 458 4.34 14.00 21.33
CA ARG A 458 3.73 14.66 22.49
C ARG A 458 4.77 15.54 23.20
N ARG A 459 4.35 16.70 23.65
CA ARG A 459 5.13 17.57 24.50
C ARG A 459 5.29 16.96 25.89
N ILE A 460 6.50 16.84 26.40
CA ILE A 460 6.79 16.22 27.71
C ILE A 460 7.35 17.20 28.74
N ARG A 461 7.84 18.36 28.32
CA ARG A 461 8.26 19.44 29.21
C ARG A 461 7.65 20.76 28.74
N PRO A 462 6.80 21.41 29.54
CA PRO A 462 6.32 22.75 29.28
C PRO A 462 7.39 23.77 29.72
N GLY A 463 7.68 24.80 28.91
CA GLY A 463 8.64 25.86 29.20
C GLY A 463 9.67 26.04 28.08
N ASP A 464 10.75 26.75 28.37
CA ASP A 464 11.81 27.07 27.39
C ASP A 464 12.54 25.83 26.88
N ASP A 465 12.62 24.75 27.70
CA ASP A 465 13.17 23.44 27.34
C ASP A 465 12.07 22.48 26.92
N THR A 466 11.34 22.79 25.86
CA THR A 466 10.31 21.89 25.34
C THR A 466 10.95 20.67 24.70
N LEU A 467 10.64 19.49 25.23
CA LEU A 467 11.04 18.21 24.69
C LEU A 467 9.82 17.45 24.15
N TYR A 468 9.98 16.85 22.99
CA TYR A 468 8.94 16.03 22.36
C TYR A 468 9.30 14.55 22.39
N ALA A 469 8.35 13.71 22.74
CA ALA A 469 8.47 12.25 22.74
C ALA A 469 7.50 11.63 21.70
N PRO A 470 7.82 10.47 21.13
CA PRO A 470 6.94 9.82 20.19
C PRO A 470 5.68 9.29 20.89
N HIS A 471 4.56 9.26 20.16
CA HIS A 471 3.45 8.40 20.52
C HIS A 471 3.80 6.94 20.24
N ALA A 472 3.11 6.04 20.96
CA ALA A 472 3.19 4.61 20.68
C ALA A 472 2.83 4.31 19.22
N SER A 473 3.42 3.25 18.69
CA SER A 473 3.11 2.76 17.35
C SER A 473 1.63 2.43 17.20
N ARG A 474 1.11 2.62 15.99
CA ARG A 474 -0.24 2.24 15.63
C ARG A 474 -0.23 0.80 15.16
N CYS A 475 -0.86 -0.08 15.92
CA CYS A 475 -0.89 -1.51 15.63
C CYS A 475 -2.24 -1.97 15.13
N THR A 476 -2.23 -2.95 14.25
CA THR A 476 -3.40 -3.74 13.85
C THR A 476 -3.28 -5.14 14.46
N TYR A 477 -4.39 -5.67 14.92
CA TYR A 477 -4.43 -6.96 15.60
C TYR A 477 -5.03 -8.03 14.71
N ALA A 478 -4.62 -9.28 14.93
CA ALA A 478 -5.19 -10.44 14.27
C ALA A 478 -6.64 -10.64 14.68
N TRP A 479 -7.43 -11.26 13.81
CA TRP A 479 -8.79 -11.66 14.15
C TRP A 479 -8.76 -12.71 15.27
N PRO A 480 -9.65 -12.61 16.25
CA PRO A 480 -9.80 -13.63 17.29
C PRO A 480 -10.27 -14.95 16.67
N ARG A 481 -10.48 -15.96 17.51
CA ARG A 481 -11.03 -17.23 17.05
C ARG A 481 -12.28 -17.03 16.19
N SER A 482 -12.27 -17.61 15.00
CA SER A 482 -13.37 -17.49 14.05
C SER A 482 -13.68 -18.84 13.40
N PHE A 483 -14.91 -19.00 12.94
CA PHE A 483 -15.33 -20.17 12.20
C PHE A 483 -16.09 -19.77 10.94
N TYR A 484 -15.98 -20.60 9.93
CA TYR A 484 -16.69 -20.45 8.66
C TYR A 484 -17.35 -21.77 8.30
N LEU A 485 -18.66 -21.77 8.09
CA LEU A 485 -19.40 -22.89 7.55
C LEU A 485 -19.75 -22.58 6.09
N THR A 486 -19.30 -23.42 5.18
CA THR A 486 -19.62 -23.31 3.77
C THR A 486 -20.39 -24.54 3.32
N ILE A 487 -21.53 -24.34 2.68
CA ILE A 487 -22.32 -25.41 2.05
C ILE A 487 -22.35 -25.12 0.55
N SER A 488 -21.84 -26.06 -0.25
CA SER A 488 -21.79 -25.94 -1.70
C SER A 488 -22.59 -27.08 -2.32
N TYR A 489 -23.55 -26.75 -3.17
CA TYR A 489 -24.30 -27.70 -3.94
C TYR A 489 -24.04 -27.50 -5.43
N ARG A 490 -23.66 -28.57 -6.10
CA ARG A 490 -23.39 -28.57 -7.55
C ARG A 490 -24.29 -29.60 -8.20
N PHE A 491 -25.07 -29.17 -9.16
CA PHE A 491 -26.01 -29.99 -9.96
C PHE A 491 -25.56 -30.08 -11.41
#